data_f2b7477921635855e92385b1a21bed20
#
_entry.id   f2b7477921635855e92385b1a21bed20
#
_cell.length_a   1.000
_cell.length_b   1.000
_cell.length_c   1.000
_cell.angle_alpha   90.00
_cell.angle_beta   90.00
_cell.angle_gamma   90.00
#
_symmetry.space_group_name_H-M   'P 1'
#
loop_
_entity.id
_entity.type
_entity.pdbx_description
1 polymer ?
#
loop_
_entity_poly.entity_id
_entity_poly.type
_entity_poly.pdbx_seq_one_letter_code
_entity_poly.pdbx_strand_id
1 'polypeptide(L)'
;MKGNFSMNWFRVKILVTVLVALFLIAQFVQPKRTNPPVVPSRSLQAHVPVPQNVSAILNRACADCHSSQTVWPWYSHVAPISWVVVDDVKTGRSHINFQDWEAQKSPKEAAEHLSLICKEVREKGMPLLSYRLLHKESRLSSQEIDTICAWSQSVGAPLETGEEHHH
;
A
#
# COMPACT_ATOMS: atom_id res chain seq x y z
N MET A 1 -1.34 6.13 -54.09
CA MET A 1 -2.62 5.68 -53.51
C MET A 1 -2.84 6.46 -52.21
N LYS A 2 -3.63 7.53 -52.24
CA LYS A 2 -4.02 8.31 -51.07
C LYS A 2 -5.28 7.64 -50.49
N GLY A 3 -5.11 6.79 -49.47
CA GLY A 3 -6.24 6.26 -48.75
C GLY A 3 -6.95 7.40 -47.99
N ASN A 4 -8.14 7.76 -48.44
CA ASN A 4 -9.02 8.67 -47.71
C ASN A 4 -9.41 8.02 -46.38
N PHE A 5 -8.71 8.35 -45.33
CA PHE A 5 -9.14 8.12 -43.96
C PHE A 5 -10.20 9.17 -43.61
N SER A 6 -11.34 9.09 -44.26
CA SER A 6 -12.52 9.85 -43.81
C SER A 6 -13.07 9.13 -42.58
N MET A 7 -12.50 9.45 -41.44
CA MET A 7 -13.06 9.05 -40.16
C MET A 7 -14.50 9.52 -40.12
N ASN A 8 -15.44 8.57 -40.08
CA ASN A 8 -16.85 8.83 -40.16
C ASN A 8 -17.27 9.57 -38.87
N TRP A 9 -17.27 10.90 -38.90
CA TRP A 9 -17.54 11.81 -37.77
C TRP A 9 -18.78 11.42 -36.96
N PHE A 10 -19.76 10.86 -37.62
CA PHE A 10 -20.97 10.34 -36.98
C PHE A 10 -20.65 9.12 -36.06
N ARG A 11 -19.84 8.18 -36.55
CA ARG A 11 -19.42 7.00 -35.74
C ARG A 11 -18.58 7.41 -34.53
N VAL A 12 -17.71 8.40 -34.70
CA VAL A 12 -16.90 8.95 -33.58
C VAL A 12 -17.80 9.59 -32.54
N LYS A 13 -18.80 10.38 -32.94
CA LYS A 13 -19.76 10.96 -32.00
C LYS A 13 -20.52 9.89 -31.20
N ILE A 14 -21.01 8.86 -31.87
CA ILE A 14 -21.69 7.74 -31.20
C ILE A 14 -20.76 7.06 -30.20
N LEU A 15 -19.53 6.74 -30.62
CA LEU A 15 -18.55 6.09 -29.72
C LEU A 15 -18.28 6.96 -28.48
N VAL A 16 -18.02 8.25 -28.66
CA VAL A 16 -17.78 9.17 -27.54
C VAL A 16 -19.01 9.25 -26.61
N THR A 17 -20.21 9.35 -27.17
CA THR A 17 -21.45 9.39 -26.38
C THR A 17 -21.61 8.11 -25.54
N VAL A 18 -21.36 6.94 -26.15
CA VAL A 18 -21.42 5.65 -25.44
C VAL A 18 -20.38 5.57 -24.33
N LEU A 19 -19.14 5.99 -24.59
CA LEU A 19 -18.08 5.99 -23.57
C LEU A 19 -18.42 6.92 -22.40
N VAL A 20 -18.95 8.12 -22.70
CA VAL A 20 -19.39 9.05 -21.64
C VAL A 20 -20.54 8.46 -20.84
N ALA A 21 -21.52 7.86 -21.51
CA ALA A 21 -22.64 7.21 -20.83
C ALA A 21 -22.16 6.07 -19.91
N LEU A 22 -21.25 5.20 -20.39
CA LEU A 22 -20.67 4.13 -19.60
C LEU A 22 -19.86 4.67 -18.42
N PHE A 23 -19.09 5.73 -18.63
CA PHE A 23 -18.36 6.41 -17.54
C PHE A 23 -19.32 6.96 -16.48
N LEU A 24 -20.40 7.61 -16.87
CA LEU A 24 -21.40 8.14 -15.93
C LEU A 24 -22.11 7.02 -15.17
N ILE A 25 -22.45 5.92 -15.83
CA ILE A 25 -23.04 4.74 -15.18
C ILE A 25 -22.07 4.13 -14.18
N ALA A 26 -20.79 4.04 -14.52
CA ALA A 26 -19.76 3.50 -13.63
C ALA A 26 -19.64 4.29 -12.31
N GLN A 27 -19.98 5.60 -12.29
CA GLN A 27 -19.93 6.41 -11.07
C GLN A 27 -20.97 5.95 -10.01
N PHE A 28 -22.02 5.25 -10.38
CA PHE A 28 -23.00 4.70 -9.43
C PHE A 28 -22.52 3.42 -8.78
N VAL A 29 -21.44 2.78 -9.29
CA VAL A 29 -20.86 1.55 -8.74
C VAL A 29 -19.58 1.90 -8.00
N GLN A 30 -19.72 2.41 -6.77
CA GLN A 30 -18.58 2.84 -5.95
C GLN A 30 -18.27 1.83 -4.83
N PRO A 31 -17.02 1.40 -4.67
CA PRO A 31 -16.63 0.57 -3.54
C PRO A 31 -16.62 1.38 -2.24
N LYS A 32 -16.87 0.70 -1.12
CA LYS A 32 -16.82 1.34 0.20
C LYS A 32 -15.37 1.66 0.58
N ARG A 33 -15.11 2.91 0.89
CA ARG A 33 -13.87 3.41 1.48
C ARG A 33 -14.01 3.41 2.99
N THR A 34 -13.38 2.47 3.66
CA THR A 34 -13.52 2.30 5.11
C THR A 34 -12.17 2.36 5.80
N ASN A 35 -12.15 2.98 6.96
CA ASN A 35 -11.06 2.93 7.90
C ASN A 35 -11.56 2.21 9.16
N PRO A 36 -11.15 0.96 9.40
CA PRO A 36 -11.51 0.24 10.62
C PRO A 36 -11.05 0.99 11.87
N PRO A 37 -11.72 0.81 13.02
CA PRO A 37 -11.27 1.39 14.30
C PRO A 37 -9.82 0.94 14.62
N VAL A 38 -9.04 1.88 15.12
CA VAL A 38 -7.66 1.61 15.58
C VAL A 38 -7.71 1.19 17.04
N VAL A 39 -7.07 0.07 17.34
CA VAL A 39 -6.83 -0.40 18.71
C VAL A 39 -5.33 -0.28 18.99
N PRO A 40 -4.88 0.70 19.79
CA PRO A 40 -3.46 0.99 19.95
C PRO A 40 -2.63 -0.22 20.40
N SER A 41 -3.15 -1.06 21.28
CA SER A 41 -2.45 -2.27 21.76
C SER A 41 -2.21 -3.32 20.67
N ARG A 42 -2.91 -3.25 19.55
CA ARG A 42 -2.75 -4.18 18.42
C ARG A 42 -1.82 -3.66 17.34
N SER A 43 -1.33 -2.42 17.48
CA SER A 43 -0.47 -1.78 16.48
C SER A 43 0.94 -2.38 16.44
N LEU A 44 1.60 -2.22 15.30
CA LEU A 44 3.01 -2.59 15.13
C LEU A 44 3.88 -1.99 16.25
N GLN A 45 3.66 -0.72 16.60
CA GLN A 45 4.43 0.01 17.62
C GLN A 45 4.22 -0.55 19.03
N ALA A 46 3.13 -1.27 19.29
CA ALA A 46 2.91 -1.93 20.58
C ALA A 46 3.71 -3.24 20.74
N HIS A 47 4.13 -3.83 19.62
CA HIS A 47 4.80 -5.13 19.59
C HIS A 47 6.26 -5.07 19.14
N VAL A 48 6.61 -4.03 18.36
CA VAL A 48 7.94 -3.90 17.75
C VAL A 48 8.48 -2.49 18.01
N PRO A 49 9.71 -2.34 18.50
CA PRO A 49 10.36 -1.04 18.61
C PRO A 49 10.51 -0.39 17.22
N VAL A 50 9.81 0.72 16.97
CA VAL A 50 9.87 1.45 15.72
C VAL A 50 10.50 2.83 15.96
N PRO A 51 11.76 3.05 15.55
CA PRO A 51 12.40 4.35 15.67
C PRO A 51 11.63 5.45 14.94
N GLN A 52 11.73 6.69 15.41
CA GLN A 52 10.96 7.81 14.86
C GLN A 52 11.20 8.05 13.37
N ASN A 53 12.44 7.90 12.90
CA ASN A 53 12.78 8.02 11.47
C ASN A 53 12.11 6.93 10.63
N VAL A 54 12.09 5.68 11.11
CA VAL A 54 11.39 4.57 10.45
C VAL A 54 9.88 4.82 10.44
N SER A 55 9.32 5.20 11.59
CA SER A 55 7.88 5.52 11.70
C SER A 55 7.48 6.62 10.72
N ALA A 56 8.29 7.68 10.57
CA ALA A 56 8.04 8.75 9.60
C ALA A 56 8.02 8.24 8.16
N ILE A 57 8.94 7.34 7.79
CA ILE A 57 8.98 6.74 6.45
C ILE A 57 7.75 5.85 6.22
N LEU A 58 7.43 4.96 7.17
CA LEU A 58 6.27 4.06 7.07
C LEU A 58 4.96 4.84 6.96
N ASN A 59 4.79 5.90 7.77
CA ASN A 59 3.59 6.74 7.73
C ASN A 59 3.43 7.47 6.40
N ARG A 60 4.51 7.98 5.83
CA ARG A 60 4.50 8.74 4.58
C ARG A 60 4.33 7.86 3.34
N ALA A 61 4.96 6.69 3.32
CA ALA A 61 5.10 5.90 2.09
C ALA A 61 4.23 4.63 2.06
N CYS A 62 3.78 4.13 3.21
CA CYS A 62 3.15 2.81 3.31
C CYS A 62 1.77 2.85 3.97
N ALA A 63 1.53 3.77 4.92
CA ALA A 63 0.37 3.74 5.79
C ALA A 63 -0.98 3.88 5.06
N ASP A 64 -1.04 4.55 3.92
CA ASP A 64 -2.29 4.67 3.16
C ASP A 64 -2.86 3.32 2.73
N CYS A 65 -1.99 2.36 2.36
CA CYS A 65 -2.43 1.01 1.98
C CYS A 65 -2.28 0.00 3.12
N HIS A 66 -1.33 0.20 4.04
CA HIS A 66 -0.98 -0.77 5.07
C HIS A 66 -1.40 -0.34 6.49
N SER A 67 -2.42 0.52 6.61
CA SER A 67 -2.97 0.91 7.90
C SER A 67 -4.50 1.06 7.87
N SER A 68 -5.09 1.19 9.05
CA SER A 68 -6.51 1.54 9.21
C SER A 68 -6.77 3.05 9.13
N GLN A 69 -5.78 3.85 8.69
CA GLN A 69 -5.84 5.32 8.67
C GLN A 69 -5.58 5.90 7.26
N THR A 70 -6.08 5.24 6.22
CA THR A 70 -5.97 5.69 4.83
C THR A 70 -6.50 7.10 4.66
N VAL A 71 -5.70 7.98 4.09
CA VAL A 71 -6.15 9.29 3.60
C VAL A 71 -6.66 9.11 2.17
N TRP A 72 -7.98 8.97 2.02
CA TRP A 72 -8.60 8.69 0.73
C TRP A 72 -8.46 9.88 -0.22
N PRO A 73 -7.66 9.79 -1.29
CA PRO A 73 -7.46 10.89 -2.22
C PRO A 73 -8.72 11.10 -3.10
N TRP A 74 -8.85 12.29 -3.72
CA TRP A 74 -10.00 12.62 -4.53
C TRP A 74 -10.29 11.61 -5.67
N TYR A 75 -9.25 11.07 -6.30
CA TYR A 75 -9.40 10.11 -7.39
C TYR A 75 -9.91 8.74 -6.91
N SER A 76 -9.84 8.42 -5.62
CA SER A 76 -10.48 7.25 -5.03
C SER A 76 -12.02 7.33 -5.04
N HIS A 77 -12.57 8.46 -5.47
CA HIS A 77 -14.01 8.69 -5.61
C HIS A 77 -14.48 8.65 -7.08
N VAL A 78 -13.57 8.41 -8.03
CA VAL A 78 -13.85 8.44 -9.47
C VAL A 78 -13.63 7.05 -10.08
N ALA A 79 -14.69 6.40 -10.54
CA ALA A 79 -14.58 5.13 -11.26
C ALA A 79 -13.97 5.34 -12.66
N PRO A 80 -13.17 4.39 -13.16
CA PRO A 80 -12.83 3.08 -12.57
C PRO A 80 -11.65 3.12 -11.58
N ILE A 81 -10.96 4.25 -11.41
CA ILE A 81 -9.78 4.37 -10.54
C ILE A 81 -10.12 4.03 -9.09
N SER A 82 -11.31 4.42 -8.63
CA SER A 82 -11.80 4.10 -7.29
C SER A 82 -11.78 2.60 -6.97
N TRP A 83 -12.06 1.76 -7.96
CA TRP A 83 -12.07 0.30 -7.79
C TRP A 83 -10.66 -0.21 -7.51
N VAL A 84 -9.67 0.26 -8.29
CA VAL A 84 -8.26 -0.12 -8.14
C VAL A 84 -7.72 0.36 -6.77
N VAL A 85 -7.94 1.63 -6.42
CA VAL A 85 -7.43 2.18 -5.16
C VAL A 85 -8.00 1.47 -3.94
N VAL A 86 -9.30 1.17 -3.94
CA VAL A 86 -9.91 0.45 -2.80
C VAL A 86 -9.45 -1.00 -2.75
N ASP A 87 -9.20 -1.63 -3.89
CA ASP A 87 -8.65 -2.98 -3.94
C ASP A 87 -7.20 -3.02 -3.44
N ASP A 88 -6.37 -2.09 -3.88
CA ASP A 88 -4.98 -1.93 -3.41
C ASP A 88 -4.91 -1.77 -1.88
N VAL A 89 -5.79 -0.93 -1.30
CA VAL A 89 -5.87 -0.73 0.17
C VAL A 89 -6.32 -1.99 0.88
N LYS A 90 -7.34 -2.70 0.37
CA LYS A 90 -7.80 -3.96 0.95
C LYS A 90 -6.71 -5.03 0.91
N THR A 91 -6.06 -5.16 -0.22
CA THR A 91 -4.97 -6.12 -0.44
C THR A 91 -3.78 -5.78 0.45
N GLY A 92 -3.37 -4.52 0.51
CA GLY A 92 -2.30 -4.07 1.40
C GLY A 92 -2.56 -4.43 2.86
N ARG A 93 -3.77 -4.13 3.36
CA ARG A 93 -4.19 -4.47 4.74
C ARG A 93 -4.27 -5.97 5.00
N SER A 94 -4.61 -6.78 4.01
CA SER A 94 -4.67 -8.23 4.17
C SER A 94 -3.28 -8.87 4.26
N HIS A 95 -2.29 -8.26 3.63
CA HIS A 95 -0.90 -8.73 3.72
C HIS A 95 -0.22 -8.22 4.99
N ILE A 96 -0.26 -6.91 5.22
CA ILE A 96 0.31 -6.27 6.42
C ILE A 96 -0.60 -5.11 6.81
N ASN A 97 -1.03 -5.06 8.09
CA ASN A 97 -1.71 -3.92 8.66
C ASN A 97 -0.96 -3.44 9.90
N PHE A 98 -0.34 -2.26 9.85
CA PHE A 98 0.42 -1.70 10.95
C PHE A 98 -0.42 -1.41 12.20
N GLN A 99 -1.75 -1.34 12.08
CA GLN A 99 -2.66 -1.09 13.20
C GLN A 99 -3.45 -2.31 13.62
N ASP A 100 -3.19 -3.45 12.97
CA ASP A 100 -3.72 -4.75 13.34
C ASP A 100 -2.63 -5.83 13.26
N TRP A 101 -1.45 -5.50 13.80
CA TRP A 101 -0.27 -6.35 13.75
C TRP A 101 -0.44 -7.63 14.55
N GLU A 102 -1.08 -7.53 15.71
CA GLU A 102 -1.30 -8.68 16.62
C GLU A 102 -2.16 -9.78 16.00
N ALA A 103 -3.17 -9.40 15.20
CA ALA A 103 -4.10 -10.36 14.61
C ALA A 103 -3.43 -11.33 13.60
N GLN A 104 -2.21 -11.04 13.20
CA GLN A 104 -1.55 -11.75 12.10
C GLN A 104 -0.44 -12.68 12.55
N LYS A 105 -0.02 -12.70 13.88
CA LYS A 105 1.39 -13.08 14.12
C LYS A 105 1.67 -14.01 15.29
N SER A 106 2.19 -15.20 14.92
CA SER A 106 3.25 -15.82 15.73
C SER A 106 4.57 -15.01 15.62
N PRO A 107 5.53 -15.13 16.54
CA PRO A 107 6.83 -14.47 16.44
C PRO A 107 7.57 -14.75 15.12
N LYS A 108 7.41 -15.95 14.57
CA LYS A 108 7.99 -16.35 13.29
C LYS A 108 7.36 -15.58 12.13
N GLU A 109 6.03 -15.50 12.06
CA GLU A 109 5.31 -14.75 11.04
C GLU A 109 5.59 -13.25 11.11
N ALA A 110 5.75 -12.71 12.32
CA ALA A 110 6.15 -11.33 12.52
C ALA A 110 7.54 -11.05 11.90
N ALA A 111 8.53 -11.92 12.16
CA ALA A 111 9.86 -11.82 11.58
C ALA A 111 9.84 -11.94 10.04
N GLU A 112 9.06 -12.87 9.52
CA GLU A 112 8.88 -13.04 8.07
C GLU A 112 8.30 -11.78 7.42
N HIS A 113 7.28 -11.16 8.00
CA HIS A 113 6.68 -9.93 7.48
C HIS A 113 7.63 -8.73 7.57
N LEU A 114 8.43 -8.62 8.62
CA LEU A 114 9.47 -7.60 8.70
C LEU A 114 10.53 -7.78 7.60
N SER A 115 10.94 -9.03 7.34
CA SER A 115 11.85 -9.37 6.25
C SER A 115 11.25 -9.01 4.87
N LEU A 116 9.95 -9.29 4.66
CA LEU A 116 9.25 -8.96 3.42
C LEU A 116 9.18 -7.44 3.18
N ILE A 117 9.02 -6.63 4.23
CA ILE A 117 9.06 -5.15 4.09
C ILE A 117 10.38 -4.71 3.44
N CYS A 118 11.53 -5.21 3.95
CA CYS A 118 12.83 -4.87 3.36
C CYS A 118 12.96 -5.37 1.93
N LYS A 119 12.55 -6.61 1.67
CA LYS A 119 12.60 -7.19 0.32
C LYS A 119 11.82 -6.34 -0.68
N GLU A 120 10.56 -6.04 -0.38
CA GLU A 120 9.66 -5.29 -1.27
C GLU A 120 10.18 -3.88 -1.59
N VAL A 121 10.75 -3.17 -0.61
CA VAL A 121 11.31 -1.83 -0.88
C VAL A 121 12.59 -1.89 -1.68
N ARG A 122 13.45 -2.90 -1.49
CA ARG A 122 14.68 -3.12 -2.27
C ARG A 122 14.39 -3.48 -3.71
N GLU A 123 13.42 -4.36 -3.95
CA GLU A 123 13.00 -4.80 -5.27
C GLU A 123 12.12 -3.75 -5.98
N LYS A 124 11.81 -2.63 -5.29
CA LYS A 124 10.94 -1.55 -5.78
C LYS A 124 9.50 -2.03 -6.10
N GLY A 125 9.09 -3.15 -5.51
CA GLY A 125 7.71 -3.63 -5.51
C GLY A 125 6.81 -2.69 -4.71
N MET A 126 7.33 -2.15 -3.61
CA MET A 126 6.63 -1.19 -2.75
C MET A 126 7.45 0.10 -2.55
N PRO A 127 6.77 1.26 -2.43
CA PRO A 127 5.36 1.50 -2.74
C PRO A 127 5.05 1.28 -4.22
N LEU A 128 3.80 0.94 -4.56
CA LEU A 128 3.36 0.67 -5.94
C LEU A 128 3.72 1.81 -6.89
N LEU A 129 4.08 1.49 -8.14
CA LEU A 129 4.44 2.49 -9.14
C LEU A 129 3.30 3.50 -9.37
N SER A 130 2.06 3.04 -9.47
CA SER A 130 0.87 3.87 -9.61
C SER A 130 0.76 4.90 -8.48
N TYR A 131 1.00 4.47 -7.24
CA TYR A 131 0.99 5.34 -6.06
C TYR A 131 2.12 6.36 -6.11
N ARG A 132 3.38 5.94 -6.40
CA ARG A 132 4.55 6.82 -6.51
C ARG A 132 4.46 7.87 -7.61
N LEU A 133 3.66 7.64 -8.65
CA LEU A 133 3.43 8.61 -9.73
C LEU A 133 2.55 9.77 -9.26
N LEU A 134 1.55 9.48 -8.42
CA LEU A 134 0.60 10.47 -7.91
C LEU A 134 1.07 11.11 -6.58
N HIS A 135 1.87 10.36 -5.79
CA HIS A 135 2.38 10.75 -4.47
C HIS A 135 3.91 10.79 -4.49
N LYS A 136 4.46 11.94 -4.89
CA LYS A 136 5.93 12.10 -5.01
C LYS A 136 6.64 11.90 -3.68
N GLU A 137 5.99 12.29 -2.59
CA GLU A 137 6.44 12.12 -1.23
C GLU A 137 6.60 10.65 -0.80
N SER A 138 5.88 9.72 -1.42
CA SER A 138 5.99 8.29 -1.12
C SER A 138 7.24 7.62 -1.72
N ARG A 139 7.99 8.33 -2.54
CA ARG A 139 9.21 7.81 -3.15
C ARG A 139 10.30 7.66 -2.08
N LEU A 140 10.87 6.47 -2.02
CA LEU A 140 11.94 6.16 -1.10
C LEU A 140 13.30 6.44 -1.75
N SER A 141 14.17 7.14 -1.03
CA SER A 141 15.59 7.25 -1.35
C SER A 141 16.33 5.96 -0.97
N SER A 142 17.54 5.75 -1.53
CA SER A 142 18.37 4.61 -1.16
C SER A 142 18.67 4.57 0.34
N GLN A 143 18.92 5.73 0.96
CA GLN A 143 19.17 5.84 2.38
C GLN A 143 17.94 5.42 3.23
N GLU A 144 16.72 5.79 2.81
CA GLU A 144 15.48 5.37 3.49
C GLU A 144 15.23 3.87 3.35
N ILE A 145 15.53 3.30 2.18
CA ILE A 145 15.46 1.84 1.96
C ILE A 145 16.43 1.14 2.92
N ASP A 146 17.69 1.60 3.00
CA ASP A 146 18.68 1.02 3.91
C ASP A 146 18.25 1.17 5.37
N THR A 147 17.64 2.30 5.74
CA THR A 147 17.11 2.52 7.09
C THR A 147 15.99 1.54 7.44
N ILE A 148 15.03 1.33 6.53
CA ILE A 148 13.95 0.34 6.70
C ILE A 148 14.54 -1.07 6.85
N CYS A 149 15.48 -1.43 5.99
CA CYS A 149 16.08 -2.76 5.98
C CYS A 149 16.90 -3.04 7.25
N ALA A 150 17.71 -2.08 7.68
CA ALA A 150 18.46 -2.20 8.92
C ALA A 150 17.53 -2.37 10.14
N TRP A 151 16.47 -1.57 10.19
CA TRP A 151 15.45 -1.70 11.23
C TRP A 151 14.76 -3.08 11.17
N SER A 152 14.23 -3.49 10.04
CA SER A 152 13.48 -4.74 9.91
C SER A 152 14.34 -5.97 10.27
N GLN A 153 15.62 -5.95 9.94
CA GLN A 153 16.58 -6.99 10.32
C GLN A 153 16.87 -6.99 11.82
N SER A 154 17.01 -5.82 12.44
CA SER A 154 17.32 -5.70 13.87
C SER A 154 16.21 -6.20 14.79
N VAL A 155 14.93 -6.06 14.35
CA VAL A 155 13.75 -6.45 15.14
C VAL A 155 13.14 -7.77 14.70
N GLY A 156 13.46 -8.25 13.50
CA GLY A 156 13.03 -9.54 12.95
C GLY A 156 14.00 -10.69 13.25
N ALA A 157 15.17 -10.41 13.80
CA ALA A 157 16.07 -11.46 14.24
C ALA A 157 15.42 -12.25 15.38
N PRO A 158 15.48 -13.61 15.36
CA PRO A 158 15.08 -14.39 16.53
C PRO A 158 15.85 -13.86 17.75
N LEU A 159 15.15 -13.57 18.84
CA LEU A 159 15.80 -13.36 20.12
C LEU A 159 16.58 -14.65 20.39
N GLU A 160 17.90 -14.59 20.33
CA GLU A 160 18.73 -15.67 20.83
C GLU A 160 18.37 -15.82 22.29
N THR A 161 17.54 -16.81 22.60
CA THR A 161 17.35 -17.25 23.98
C THR A 161 18.71 -17.75 24.40
N GLY A 162 19.41 -16.92 25.19
CA GLY A 162 20.68 -17.32 25.81
C GLY A 162 20.43 -18.57 26.63
N GLU A 163 20.65 -19.72 26.02
CA GLU A 163 20.89 -20.94 26.77
C GLU A 163 22.26 -20.78 27.44
N GLU A 164 22.23 -20.29 28.66
CA GLU A 164 23.36 -20.46 29.58
C GLU A 164 23.60 -21.96 29.71
N HIS A 165 24.60 -22.46 29.01
CA HIS A 165 25.22 -23.74 29.32
C HIS A 165 25.96 -23.58 30.64
N HIS A 166 25.30 -23.90 31.74
CA HIS A 166 25.99 -24.25 32.99
C HIS A 166 26.62 -25.64 32.81
N HIS A 167 27.95 -25.63 32.73
CA HIS A 167 28.78 -26.80 32.97
C HIS A 167 29.05 -26.93 34.47
#